data_20968fac434eee9d5cd95092b6653591
#
_entry.id   20968fac434eee9d5cd95092b6653591
#
_cell.length_a   1.000
_cell.length_b   1.000
_cell.length_c   1.000
_cell.angle_alpha   90.00
_cell.angle_beta   90.00
_cell.angle_gamma   90.00
#
_symmetry.space_group_name_H-M   'P 1'
#
loop_
_entity.id
_entity.type
_entity.pdbx_description
1 polymer ?
#
loop_
_entity_poly.entity_id
_entity_poly.type
_entity_poly.pdbx_seq_one_letter_code
_entity_poly.pdbx_strand_id
1 'polypeptide(L)'
;MKAKKYIVFEAGSRAGLSAEIFFRAWQKQNCLEDGRGDVLYLADSDPVYRCVPTQNENIVRISEQDAVNLLQCDKDIVVFPGDELTRQLNTAVRNAVQDDDYARISTLWYDKAHVNNVLAELVSLDKCQIRIPLTFGLTDAFIKPNKASAGSKGLELKGDVCVSQVIDIRREFVADVLYDGNYVNVFPREVKLRSGYDKMIRMLPPSSRISREVRKFVKCVSSQVELFAPGIFHIQLAEDTNGDLFYIEASRRISGTSIVNLANGFNPFCFMNRVRTDVIVTRFEYGKWFRYEDFVLDIENEIRCIV
;
A
#
# COMPACT_ATOMS: atom_id res chain seq x y z
N MET A 1 -17.63 -3.32 22.47
CA MET A 1 -17.10 -2.15 21.70
C MET A 1 -18.14 -1.72 20.68
N LYS A 2 -18.21 -0.43 20.31
CA LYS A 2 -19.11 0.09 19.26
C LYS A 2 -18.69 -0.50 17.91
N ALA A 3 -19.67 -0.86 17.04
CA ALA A 3 -19.40 -1.26 15.67
C ALA A 3 -18.64 -0.15 14.93
N LYS A 4 -17.62 -0.51 14.17
CA LYS A 4 -16.83 0.44 13.39
C LYS A 4 -17.31 0.47 11.95
N LYS A 5 -17.15 1.62 11.33
CA LYS A 5 -17.45 1.86 9.93
C LYS A 5 -16.19 2.24 9.18
N TYR A 6 -16.01 1.67 8.00
CA TYR A 6 -14.86 1.92 7.13
C TYR A 6 -15.34 2.34 5.76
N ILE A 7 -14.59 3.22 5.11
CA ILE A 7 -14.82 3.61 3.71
C ILE A 7 -13.55 3.33 2.90
N VAL A 8 -13.72 2.71 1.75
CA VAL A 8 -12.69 2.51 0.72
C VAL A 8 -13.11 3.29 -0.51
N PHE A 9 -12.30 4.21 -0.98
CA PHE A 9 -12.47 4.92 -2.25
C PHE A 9 -11.82 4.15 -3.39
N GLU A 10 -12.30 4.37 -4.64
CA GLU A 10 -11.90 3.61 -5.82
C GLU A 10 -11.93 2.10 -5.58
N ALA A 11 -13.04 1.65 -5.04
CA ALA A 11 -13.19 0.28 -4.59
C ALA A 11 -13.09 -0.77 -5.72
N GLY A 12 -13.31 -0.38 -6.96
CA GLY A 12 -13.04 -1.19 -8.15
C GLY A 12 -11.55 -1.32 -8.50
N SER A 13 -10.68 -0.51 -7.89
CA SER A 13 -9.24 -0.65 -8.04
C SER A 13 -8.73 -1.95 -7.39
N ARG A 14 -7.50 -2.37 -7.74
CA ARG A 14 -6.88 -3.57 -7.14
C ARG A 14 -6.71 -3.45 -5.62
N ALA A 15 -6.39 -2.25 -5.15
CA ALA A 15 -6.28 -1.99 -3.73
C ALA A 15 -7.64 -2.06 -3.05
N GLY A 16 -8.69 -1.53 -3.69
CA GLY A 16 -10.07 -1.60 -3.21
C GLY A 16 -10.59 -3.04 -3.13
N LEU A 17 -10.39 -3.84 -4.17
CA LEU A 17 -10.74 -5.26 -4.17
C LEU A 17 -9.99 -6.04 -3.07
N SER A 18 -8.72 -5.72 -2.85
CA SER A 18 -7.95 -6.30 -1.75
C SER A 18 -8.51 -5.92 -0.39
N ALA A 19 -9.02 -4.68 -0.23
CA ALA A 19 -9.65 -4.23 1.01
C ALA A 19 -10.89 -5.06 1.38
N GLU A 20 -11.74 -5.39 0.41
CA GLU A 20 -12.89 -6.27 0.64
C GLU A 20 -12.46 -7.63 1.20
N ILE A 21 -11.43 -8.23 0.62
CA ILE A 21 -10.92 -9.54 1.07
C ILE A 21 -10.30 -9.44 2.48
N PHE A 22 -9.53 -8.40 2.75
CA PHE A 22 -8.98 -8.17 4.09
C PHE A 22 -10.08 -7.97 5.14
N PHE A 23 -11.16 -7.26 4.78
CA PHE A 23 -12.29 -7.06 5.69
C PHE A 23 -13.01 -8.37 5.98
N ARG A 24 -13.28 -9.19 4.96
CA ARG A 24 -13.89 -10.52 5.16
C ARG A 24 -13.01 -11.41 6.05
N ALA A 25 -11.70 -11.39 5.86
CA ALA A 25 -10.77 -12.11 6.73
C ALA A 25 -10.79 -11.57 8.17
N TRP A 26 -10.86 -10.25 8.34
CA TRP A 26 -11.02 -9.59 9.62
C TRP A 26 -12.30 -10.05 10.33
N GLN A 27 -13.43 -10.03 9.63
CA GLN A 27 -14.71 -10.49 10.19
C GLN A 27 -14.67 -11.94 10.64
N LYS A 28 -14.11 -12.85 9.83
CA LYS A 28 -13.99 -14.28 10.20
C LYS A 28 -13.17 -14.48 11.47
N GLN A 29 -12.18 -13.63 11.73
CA GLN A 29 -11.33 -13.77 12.92
C GLN A 29 -11.93 -13.15 14.18
N ASN A 30 -12.75 -12.11 14.04
CA ASN A 30 -13.14 -11.26 15.16
C ASN A 30 -14.66 -11.19 15.41
N CYS A 31 -15.49 -11.65 14.49
CA CYS A 31 -16.95 -11.57 14.63
C CYS A 31 -17.60 -12.79 15.30
N LEU A 32 -16.82 -13.79 15.66
CA LEU A 32 -17.39 -15.06 16.13
C LEU A 32 -17.94 -14.99 17.56
N GLU A 33 -17.59 -13.99 18.35
CA GLU A 33 -17.98 -13.97 19.77
C GLU A 33 -18.89 -12.80 20.18
N ASP A 34 -18.87 -11.67 19.48
CA ASP A 34 -19.47 -10.42 19.99
C ASP A 34 -20.62 -9.83 19.15
N GLY A 35 -20.99 -10.42 18.01
CA GLY A 35 -22.08 -9.92 17.16
C GLY A 35 -21.86 -8.49 16.65
N ARG A 36 -20.61 -8.04 16.54
CA ARG A 36 -20.28 -6.71 16.07
C ARG A 36 -20.53 -6.59 14.59
N GLY A 37 -21.44 -5.74 14.22
CA GLY A 37 -21.71 -5.40 12.84
C GLY A 37 -20.78 -4.32 12.29
N ASP A 38 -19.43 -4.54 12.28
CA ASP A 38 -18.55 -3.63 11.54
C ASP A 38 -18.98 -3.57 10.09
N VAL A 39 -19.01 -2.37 9.50
CA VAL A 39 -19.51 -2.14 8.14
C VAL A 39 -18.39 -1.58 7.26
N LEU A 40 -18.25 -2.13 6.06
CA LEU A 40 -17.37 -1.64 5.01
C LEU A 40 -18.19 -1.01 3.89
N TYR A 41 -17.98 0.27 3.66
CA TYR A 41 -18.51 1.00 2.51
C TYR A 41 -17.48 0.99 1.38
N LEU A 42 -17.86 0.47 0.23
CA LEU A 42 -17.06 0.43 -0.98
C LEU A 42 -17.55 1.53 -1.92
N ALA A 43 -16.81 2.63 -1.97
CA ALA A 43 -17.16 3.80 -2.76
C ALA A 43 -16.44 3.77 -4.11
N ASP A 44 -17.22 3.95 -5.19
CA ASP A 44 -16.67 3.99 -6.57
C ASP A 44 -17.45 4.99 -7.43
N SER A 45 -16.74 5.63 -8.35
CA SER A 45 -17.35 6.52 -9.36
C SER A 45 -18.07 5.72 -10.45
N ASP A 46 -17.66 4.47 -10.73
CA ASP A 46 -18.27 3.62 -11.74
C ASP A 46 -19.64 3.08 -11.27
N PRO A 47 -20.76 3.48 -11.93
CA PRO A 47 -22.08 2.98 -11.58
C PRO A 47 -22.24 1.47 -11.78
N VAL A 48 -21.48 0.85 -12.70
CA VAL A 48 -21.52 -0.60 -12.94
C VAL A 48 -20.99 -1.35 -11.75
N TYR A 49 -19.89 -0.87 -11.17
CA TYR A 49 -19.32 -1.48 -9.96
C TYR A 49 -20.32 -1.52 -8.80
N ARG A 50 -21.16 -0.48 -8.65
CA ARG A 50 -22.17 -0.41 -7.59
C ARG A 50 -23.29 -1.43 -7.73
N CYS A 51 -23.52 -1.90 -8.94
CA CYS A 51 -24.53 -2.93 -9.23
C CYS A 51 -24.06 -4.36 -8.96
N VAL A 52 -22.77 -4.57 -8.66
CA VAL A 52 -22.23 -5.90 -8.34
C VAL A 52 -22.77 -6.33 -6.96
N PRO A 53 -23.47 -7.48 -6.86
CA PRO A 53 -24.01 -7.93 -5.58
C PRO A 53 -22.89 -8.21 -4.57
N THR A 54 -23.11 -7.82 -3.33
CA THR A 54 -22.30 -8.27 -2.20
C THR A 54 -22.98 -9.45 -1.54
N GLN A 55 -22.26 -10.53 -1.26
CA GLN A 55 -22.78 -11.67 -0.51
C GLN A 55 -22.71 -11.46 1.02
N ASN A 56 -22.26 -10.30 1.46
CA ASN A 56 -22.06 -9.96 2.85
C ASN A 56 -22.85 -8.70 3.18
N GLU A 57 -23.82 -8.80 4.09
CA GLU A 57 -24.69 -7.67 4.52
C GLU A 57 -23.93 -6.49 5.13
N ASN A 58 -22.74 -6.74 5.65
CA ASN A 58 -21.88 -5.72 6.23
C ASN A 58 -20.96 -5.03 5.19
N ILE A 59 -21.11 -5.35 3.91
CA ILE A 59 -20.37 -4.71 2.82
C ILE A 59 -21.38 -3.99 1.91
N VAL A 60 -21.27 -2.68 1.85
CA VAL A 60 -22.23 -1.82 1.15
C VAL A 60 -21.52 -1.06 0.04
N ARG A 61 -21.99 -1.18 -1.21
CA ARG A 61 -21.49 -0.41 -2.33
C ARG A 61 -22.24 0.91 -2.46
N ILE A 62 -21.48 1.99 -2.54
CA ILE A 62 -22.03 3.35 -2.57
C ILE A 62 -21.35 4.20 -3.63
N SER A 63 -21.90 5.35 -3.97
CA SER A 63 -21.19 6.34 -4.79
C SER A 63 -20.14 7.09 -3.97
N GLU A 64 -19.14 7.65 -4.66
CA GLU A 64 -18.18 8.53 -3.99
C GLU A 64 -18.85 9.72 -3.30
N GLN A 65 -19.91 10.26 -3.91
CA GLN A 65 -20.67 11.37 -3.30
C GLN A 65 -21.35 10.95 -2.00
N ASP A 66 -21.93 9.73 -1.96
CA ASP A 66 -22.55 9.22 -0.73
C ASP A 66 -21.47 8.98 0.35
N ALA A 67 -20.30 8.51 -0.05
CA ALA A 67 -19.17 8.34 0.87
C ALA A 67 -18.72 9.67 1.48
N VAL A 68 -18.61 10.72 0.66
CA VAL A 68 -18.30 12.09 1.13
C VAL A 68 -19.36 12.59 2.11
N ASN A 69 -20.63 12.41 1.79
CA ASN A 69 -21.75 12.79 2.66
C ASN A 69 -21.70 12.05 4.00
N LEU A 70 -21.40 10.74 3.97
CA LEU A 70 -21.24 9.94 5.19
C LEU A 70 -20.11 10.46 6.07
N LEU A 71 -18.93 10.77 5.50
CA LEU A 71 -17.79 11.33 6.23
C LEU A 71 -18.07 12.70 6.84
N GLN A 72 -18.93 13.50 6.20
CA GLN A 72 -19.37 14.79 6.76
C GLN A 72 -20.30 14.62 7.96
N CYS A 73 -21.14 13.59 7.94
CA CYS A 73 -22.14 13.32 8.98
C CYS A 73 -21.62 12.49 10.15
N ASP A 74 -20.69 11.59 9.92
CA ASP A 74 -20.18 10.64 10.92
C ASP A 74 -18.64 10.67 10.96
N LYS A 75 -18.10 11.28 12.02
CA LYS A 75 -16.66 11.45 12.23
C LYS A 75 -15.96 10.19 12.75
N ASP A 76 -16.72 9.18 13.18
CA ASP A 76 -16.18 7.91 13.65
C ASP A 76 -15.82 6.96 12.48
N ILE A 77 -16.13 7.34 11.24
CA ILE A 77 -15.82 6.53 10.06
C ILE A 77 -14.32 6.59 9.74
N VAL A 78 -13.71 5.43 9.57
CA VAL A 78 -12.30 5.29 9.23
C VAL A 78 -12.14 5.14 7.73
N VAL A 79 -11.31 5.98 7.11
CA VAL A 79 -10.96 5.85 5.70
C VAL A 79 -9.86 4.81 5.56
N PHE A 80 -10.13 3.73 4.82
CA PHE A 80 -9.17 2.68 4.54
C PHE A 80 -8.13 3.16 3.51
N PRO A 81 -6.83 2.84 3.70
CA PRO A 81 -5.76 3.28 2.82
C PRO A 81 -5.70 2.47 1.50
N GLY A 82 -6.79 2.46 0.76
CA GLY A 82 -6.91 1.71 -0.50
C GLY A 82 -6.42 2.47 -1.71
N ASP A 83 -6.84 3.71 -1.84
CA ASP A 83 -6.41 4.61 -2.91
C ASP A 83 -5.97 5.96 -2.36
N GLU A 84 -4.81 6.37 -2.83
CA GLU A 84 -4.18 7.60 -2.44
C GLU A 84 -4.54 8.74 -3.40
N LEU A 85 -4.72 8.43 -4.68
CA LEU A 85 -4.92 9.42 -5.72
C LEU A 85 -6.28 10.12 -5.57
N THR A 86 -7.35 9.37 -5.38
CA THR A 86 -8.69 9.93 -5.18
C THR A 86 -8.75 10.85 -3.99
N ARG A 87 -8.15 10.45 -2.88
CA ARG A 87 -8.11 11.25 -1.64
C ARG A 87 -7.36 12.55 -1.80
N GLN A 88 -6.35 12.60 -2.65
CA GLN A 88 -5.53 13.77 -2.87
C GLN A 88 -6.06 14.69 -3.94
N LEU A 89 -6.52 14.13 -5.04
CA LEU A 89 -7.04 14.91 -6.16
C LEU A 89 -8.47 15.38 -5.91
N ASN A 90 -9.27 14.59 -5.17
CA ASN A 90 -10.65 14.96 -4.84
C ASN A 90 -10.68 15.87 -3.62
N THR A 91 -10.88 17.18 -3.85
CA THR A 91 -10.97 18.18 -2.79
C THR A 91 -12.14 17.91 -1.81
N ALA A 92 -13.26 17.37 -2.27
CA ALA A 92 -14.39 17.03 -1.42
C ALA A 92 -14.05 15.92 -0.44
N VAL A 93 -13.33 14.88 -0.89
CA VAL A 93 -12.83 13.80 -0.03
C VAL A 93 -11.85 14.34 0.99
N ARG A 94 -10.88 15.15 0.57
CA ARG A 94 -9.93 15.79 1.50
C ARG A 94 -10.59 16.62 2.58
N ASN A 95 -11.57 17.41 2.20
CA ASN A 95 -12.29 18.29 3.15
C ASN A 95 -13.19 17.50 4.10
N ALA A 96 -13.67 16.32 3.69
CA ALA A 96 -14.52 15.47 4.52
C ALA A 96 -13.70 14.66 5.55
N VAL A 97 -12.47 14.29 5.19
CA VAL A 97 -11.54 13.54 6.07
C VAL A 97 -10.82 14.54 6.98
N GLN A 98 -11.38 14.81 8.16
CA GLN A 98 -10.87 15.88 9.02
C GLN A 98 -9.73 15.50 9.95
N ASP A 99 -9.56 14.23 10.27
CA ASP A 99 -8.68 13.82 11.38
C ASP A 99 -7.86 12.54 11.08
N ASP A 100 -7.72 12.21 9.84
CA ASP A 100 -6.95 11.06 9.42
C ASP A 100 -5.49 11.48 9.15
N ASP A 101 -4.54 10.70 9.62
CA ASP A 101 -3.11 10.88 9.32
C ASP A 101 -2.85 10.96 7.81
N TYR A 102 -3.71 10.35 7.02
CA TYR A 102 -3.67 10.44 5.56
C TYR A 102 -4.07 11.80 5.00
N ALA A 103 -4.96 12.54 5.67
CA ALA A 103 -5.36 13.87 5.23
C ALA A 103 -4.25 14.90 5.42
N ARG A 104 -3.33 14.64 6.33
CA ARG A 104 -2.19 15.53 6.66
C ARG A 104 -1.02 15.39 5.71
N ILE A 105 -0.97 14.33 4.91
CA ILE A 105 0.14 14.14 4.00
C ILE A 105 0.11 15.26 2.96
N SER A 106 1.10 16.12 3.03
CA SER A 106 1.29 17.20 2.07
C SER A 106 1.37 16.64 0.65
N THR A 107 0.80 17.34 -0.31
CA THR A 107 0.96 17.01 -1.74
C THR A 107 2.42 16.99 -2.16
N LEU A 108 3.32 17.62 -1.40
CA LEU A 108 4.77 17.56 -1.62
C LEU A 108 5.32 16.13 -1.54
N TRP A 109 4.76 15.26 -0.68
CA TRP A 109 5.24 13.87 -0.54
C TRP A 109 4.88 12.97 -1.73
N TYR A 110 4.12 13.49 -2.68
CA TYR A 110 3.85 12.84 -3.98
C TYR A 110 4.77 13.35 -5.09
N ASP A 111 5.50 14.42 -4.83
CA ASP A 111 6.60 14.87 -5.67
C ASP A 111 7.81 13.95 -5.44
N LYS A 112 8.04 13.05 -6.40
CA LYS A 112 9.12 12.05 -6.31
C LYS A 112 10.51 12.68 -6.21
N ALA A 113 10.71 13.82 -6.85
CA ALA A 113 12.00 14.54 -6.78
C ALA A 113 12.19 15.14 -5.39
N HIS A 114 11.15 15.77 -4.83
CA HIS A 114 11.21 16.31 -3.47
C HIS A 114 11.50 15.20 -2.46
N VAL A 115 10.76 14.08 -2.51
CA VAL A 115 10.96 12.95 -1.60
C VAL A 115 12.38 12.41 -1.69
N ASN A 116 12.89 12.17 -2.90
CA ASN A 116 14.24 11.65 -3.07
C ASN A 116 15.31 12.58 -2.50
N ASN A 117 15.15 13.89 -2.69
CA ASN A 117 16.11 14.87 -2.15
C ASN A 117 16.12 14.87 -0.63
N VAL A 118 14.94 14.91 0.00
CA VAL A 118 14.84 14.85 1.47
C VAL A 118 15.40 13.52 2.00
N LEU A 119 15.08 12.40 1.35
CA LEU A 119 15.59 11.10 1.78
C LEU A 119 17.11 11.00 1.60
N ALA A 120 17.68 11.59 0.54
CA ALA A 120 19.13 11.58 0.32
C ALA A 120 19.90 12.34 1.41
N GLU A 121 19.29 13.35 2.02
CA GLU A 121 19.87 14.07 3.16
C GLU A 121 19.78 13.28 4.48
N LEU A 122 18.72 12.50 4.66
CA LEU A 122 18.43 11.79 5.91
C LEU A 122 19.07 10.41 6.00
N VAL A 123 19.18 9.73 4.86
CA VAL A 123 19.63 8.34 4.81
C VAL A 123 21.13 8.26 4.62
N SER A 124 21.81 7.70 5.62
CA SER A 124 23.23 7.39 5.53
C SER A 124 23.46 5.87 5.50
N LEU A 125 24.46 5.42 4.72
CA LEU A 125 24.74 3.98 4.49
C LEU A 125 25.19 3.23 5.74
N ASP A 126 25.67 3.93 6.76
CA ASP A 126 25.96 3.37 8.08
C ASP A 126 24.72 3.03 8.90
N LYS A 127 23.58 3.67 8.61
CA LYS A 127 22.30 3.42 9.28
C LYS A 127 21.45 2.38 8.56
N CYS A 128 21.37 2.44 7.23
CA CYS A 128 20.68 1.43 6.43
C CYS A 128 21.35 1.27 5.06
N GLN A 129 21.18 0.09 4.43
CA GLN A 129 21.78 -0.18 3.12
C GLN A 129 20.86 0.17 1.94
N ILE A 130 19.86 1.01 2.15
CA ILE A 130 19.01 1.50 1.07
C ILE A 130 19.59 2.82 0.56
N ARG A 131 19.95 2.84 -0.70
CA ARG A 131 20.46 4.02 -1.40
C ARG A 131 19.29 4.80 -2.00
N ILE A 132 19.39 6.11 -1.99
CA ILE A 132 18.43 6.97 -2.66
C ILE A 132 18.99 7.32 -4.04
N PRO A 133 18.26 7.07 -5.14
CA PRO A 133 18.71 7.43 -6.48
C PRO A 133 18.93 8.93 -6.58
N LEU A 134 20.07 9.31 -7.11
CA LEU A 134 20.37 10.71 -7.39
C LEU A 134 19.36 11.25 -8.42
N THR A 135 18.81 12.42 -8.13
CA THR A 135 17.89 13.12 -9.02
C THR A 135 18.60 14.34 -9.63
N PHE A 136 19.29 14.15 -10.75
CA PHE A 136 20.00 15.22 -11.45
C PHE A 136 20.11 14.96 -12.94
N GLY A 137 20.23 16.07 -13.72
CA GLY A 137 20.73 16.16 -15.07
C GLY A 137 20.23 15.13 -16.10
N LEU A 138 20.36 15.46 -17.39
CA LEU A 138 19.79 14.68 -18.50
C LEU A 138 20.68 13.54 -19.03
N THR A 139 21.84 13.29 -18.48
CA THR A 139 22.76 12.26 -18.98
C THR A 139 22.58 10.96 -18.20
N ASP A 140 22.18 9.88 -18.91
CA ASP A 140 21.91 8.56 -18.35
C ASP A 140 20.77 8.51 -17.31
N ALA A 141 19.67 9.22 -17.60
CA ALA A 141 18.56 9.37 -16.69
C ALA A 141 17.29 8.71 -17.19
N PHE A 142 16.55 8.07 -16.29
CA PHE A 142 15.19 7.61 -16.54
C PHE A 142 14.21 8.75 -16.26
N ILE A 143 13.44 9.15 -17.27
CA ILE A 143 12.48 10.23 -17.16
C ILE A 143 11.10 9.67 -16.89
N LYS A 144 10.47 10.09 -15.81
CA LYS A 144 9.09 9.75 -15.45
C LYS A 144 8.33 10.98 -14.97
N PRO A 145 7.00 11.06 -15.16
CA PRO A 145 6.22 12.16 -14.62
C PRO A 145 6.39 12.28 -13.10
N ASN A 146 6.63 13.51 -12.64
CA ASN A 146 6.88 13.77 -11.22
C ASN A 146 5.65 13.54 -10.35
N LYS A 147 4.45 13.82 -10.89
CA LYS A 147 3.16 13.76 -10.20
C LYS A 147 2.19 12.76 -10.84
N ALA A 148 2.67 11.61 -11.30
CA ALA A 148 1.80 10.61 -11.91
C ALA A 148 1.82 9.30 -11.14
N SER A 149 0.66 8.65 -11.10
CA SER A 149 0.51 7.30 -10.56
C SER A 149 1.04 6.23 -11.53
N ALA A 150 1.16 5.01 -11.03
CA ALA A 150 1.72 3.86 -11.72
C ALA A 150 1.21 3.66 -13.16
N GLY A 151 2.10 3.25 -14.06
CA GLY A 151 1.76 2.81 -15.42
C GLY A 151 1.87 3.86 -16.53
N SER A 152 2.22 5.11 -16.25
CA SER A 152 2.47 6.09 -17.30
C SER A 152 3.72 5.73 -18.10
N LYS A 153 3.55 5.50 -19.40
CA LYS A 153 4.67 5.25 -20.33
C LYS A 153 5.53 6.51 -20.42
N GLY A 154 6.81 6.37 -20.09
CA GLY A 154 7.72 7.47 -19.85
C GLY A 154 8.30 8.18 -21.06
N LEU A 155 7.54 8.62 -22.05
CA LEU A 155 8.11 9.35 -23.19
C LEU A 155 7.35 10.59 -23.66
N GLU A 156 6.12 10.83 -23.30
CA GLU A 156 5.46 12.10 -23.55
C GLU A 156 5.53 12.99 -22.31
N LEU A 157 6.48 13.91 -22.33
CA LEU A 157 6.69 14.87 -21.26
C LEU A 157 5.69 16.04 -21.38
N LYS A 158 4.48 15.82 -20.90
CA LYS A 158 3.55 16.92 -20.64
C LYS A 158 3.50 17.15 -19.13
N GLY A 159 4.14 18.23 -18.67
CA GLY A 159 4.15 18.63 -17.27
C GLY A 159 5.51 18.42 -16.57
N ASP A 160 5.48 18.47 -15.24
CA ASP A 160 6.68 18.32 -14.40
C ASP A 160 7.27 16.92 -14.52
N VAL A 161 8.57 16.81 -14.70
CA VAL A 161 9.29 15.55 -14.82
C VAL A 161 10.33 15.38 -13.72
N CYS A 162 10.47 14.15 -13.26
CA CYS A 162 11.54 13.74 -12.38
C CYS A 162 12.58 12.98 -13.19
N VAL A 163 13.79 13.45 -13.17
CA VAL A 163 14.95 12.80 -13.77
C VAL A 163 15.72 12.12 -12.66
N SER A 164 15.90 10.82 -12.76
CA SER A 164 16.57 10.06 -11.73
C SER A 164 17.69 9.19 -12.33
N GLN A 165 18.67 8.86 -11.50
CA GLN A 165 19.73 7.92 -11.85
C GLN A 165 19.16 6.64 -12.47
N VAL A 166 19.75 6.15 -13.55
CA VAL A 166 19.44 4.84 -14.11
C VAL A 166 20.05 3.78 -13.20
N ILE A 167 19.23 2.82 -12.82
CA ILE A 167 19.64 1.66 -12.02
C ILE A 167 19.56 0.44 -12.93
N ASP A 168 20.64 -0.30 -13.05
CA ASP A 168 20.66 -1.61 -13.74
C ASP A 168 20.01 -2.67 -12.82
N ILE A 169 18.67 -2.76 -12.93
CA ILE A 169 17.85 -3.53 -12.01
C ILE A 169 17.99 -5.03 -12.29
N ARG A 170 18.52 -5.75 -11.32
CA ARG A 170 18.53 -7.21 -11.30
C ARG A 170 17.28 -7.81 -10.64
N ARG A 171 16.79 -7.19 -9.57
CA ARG A 171 15.63 -7.65 -8.80
C ARG A 171 14.80 -6.48 -8.30
N GLU A 172 13.49 -6.67 -8.26
CA GLU A 172 12.57 -5.69 -7.68
C GLU A 172 11.85 -6.27 -6.48
N PHE A 173 11.55 -5.40 -5.52
CA PHE A 173 10.86 -5.76 -4.30
C PHE A 173 9.76 -4.77 -3.99
N VAL A 174 8.69 -5.28 -3.39
CA VAL A 174 7.66 -4.46 -2.74
C VAL A 174 7.55 -4.93 -1.29
N ALA A 175 7.57 -4.00 -0.37
CA ALA A 175 7.39 -4.27 1.05
C ALA A 175 6.15 -3.53 1.55
N ASP A 176 5.11 -4.24 1.96
CA ASP A 176 4.01 -3.64 2.72
C ASP A 176 4.47 -3.45 4.18
N VAL A 177 4.10 -2.32 4.76
CA VAL A 177 4.55 -1.92 6.09
C VAL A 177 3.35 -1.55 6.95
N LEU A 178 3.32 -2.09 8.17
CA LEU A 178 2.46 -1.67 9.26
C LEU A 178 3.35 -1.06 10.35
N TYR A 179 3.22 0.22 10.61
CA TYR A 179 4.03 0.94 11.58
C TYR A 179 3.16 1.65 12.60
N ASP A 180 3.29 1.31 13.89
CA ASP A 180 2.50 1.87 14.98
C ASP A 180 3.19 3.00 15.77
N GLY A 181 4.36 3.44 15.30
CA GLY A 181 5.22 4.40 15.98
C GLY A 181 6.36 3.75 16.77
N ASN A 182 6.22 2.49 17.17
CA ASN A 182 7.23 1.73 17.92
C ASN A 182 7.75 0.54 17.10
N TYR A 183 6.83 -0.24 16.52
CA TYR A 183 7.13 -1.46 15.80
C TYR A 183 6.87 -1.30 14.31
N VAL A 184 7.84 -1.70 13.51
CA VAL A 184 7.76 -1.72 12.04
C VAL A 184 7.62 -3.17 11.60
N ASN A 185 6.40 -3.59 11.26
CA ASN A 185 6.13 -4.88 10.66
C ASN A 185 6.26 -4.77 9.14
N VAL A 186 7.08 -5.62 8.55
CA VAL A 186 7.42 -5.57 7.12
C VAL A 186 7.09 -6.90 6.47
N PHE A 187 6.33 -6.85 5.39
CA PHE A 187 5.86 -7.99 4.59
C PHE A 187 6.43 -7.86 3.17
N PRO A 188 7.69 -8.29 2.96
CA PRO A 188 8.37 -8.10 1.70
C PRO A 188 8.08 -9.22 0.71
N ARG A 189 8.06 -8.87 -0.55
CA ARG A 189 7.99 -9.80 -1.68
C ARG A 189 8.89 -9.36 -2.81
N GLU A 190 9.42 -10.31 -3.53
CA GLU A 190 10.17 -10.11 -4.76
C GLU A 190 9.22 -10.18 -5.95
N VAL A 191 9.30 -9.21 -6.84
CA VAL A 191 8.56 -9.21 -8.11
C VAL A 191 9.36 -10.00 -9.13
N LYS A 192 8.79 -11.10 -9.63
CA LYS A 192 9.43 -11.99 -10.62
C LYS A 192 9.01 -11.71 -12.04
N LEU A 193 7.80 -11.24 -12.24
CA LEU A 193 7.25 -10.88 -13.54
C LEU A 193 6.37 -9.65 -13.40
N ARG A 194 6.67 -8.64 -14.22
CA ARG A 194 5.87 -7.42 -14.33
C ARG A 194 5.41 -7.22 -15.78
N SER A 195 4.13 -6.89 -15.97
CA SER A 195 3.59 -6.47 -17.26
C SER A 195 2.54 -5.39 -16.98
N GLY A 196 3.03 -4.16 -16.84
CA GLY A 196 2.24 -3.02 -16.33
C GLY A 196 1.95 -3.10 -14.82
N TYR A 197 1.84 -4.30 -14.27
CA TYR A 197 1.65 -4.60 -12.85
C TYR A 197 2.32 -5.93 -12.48
N ASP A 198 2.49 -6.18 -11.17
CA ASP A 198 3.13 -7.40 -10.69
C ASP A 198 2.23 -8.60 -10.97
N LYS A 199 2.71 -9.54 -11.79
CA LYS A 199 1.99 -10.76 -12.17
C LYS A 199 2.47 -12.00 -11.43
N MET A 200 3.77 -12.10 -11.18
CA MET A 200 4.35 -13.20 -10.41
C MET A 200 5.23 -12.62 -9.32
N ILE A 201 5.03 -13.07 -8.11
CA ILE A 201 5.74 -12.61 -6.92
C ILE A 201 6.24 -13.79 -6.11
N ARG A 202 7.29 -13.54 -5.36
CA ARG A 202 7.84 -14.48 -4.37
C ARG A 202 7.83 -13.83 -3.00
N MET A 203 7.13 -14.44 -2.06
CA MET A 203 7.12 -14.00 -0.67
C MET A 203 8.51 -14.18 -0.04
N LEU A 204 8.92 -13.21 0.77
CA LEU A 204 10.19 -13.26 1.49
C LEU A 204 9.94 -13.33 3.00
N PRO A 205 10.82 -14.03 3.76
CA PRO A 205 10.63 -14.14 5.20
C PRO A 205 10.82 -12.81 5.93
N PRO A 206 10.19 -12.64 7.11
CA PRO A 206 10.40 -11.48 7.97
C PRO A 206 11.86 -11.28 8.41
N SER A 207 12.66 -12.34 8.38
CA SER A 207 14.10 -12.31 8.65
C SER A 207 14.96 -11.94 7.44
N SER A 208 14.36 -11.72 6.26
CA SER A 208 15.09 -11.38 5.05
C SER A 208 15.89 -10.08 5.18
N ARG A 209 16.93 -9.93 4.33
CA ARG A 209 17.68 -8.68 4.21
C ARG A 209 16.73 -7.51 3.93
N ILE A 210 15.78 -7.68 3.02
CA ILE A 210 14.81 -6.65 2.65
C ILE A 210 14.03 -6.17 3.87
N SER A 211 13.47 -7.08 4.68
CA SER A 211 12.77 -6.71 5.90
C SER A 211 13.63 -5.92 6.88
N ARG A 212 14.87 -6.35 7.07
CA ARG A 212 15.79 -5.66 8.00
C ARG A 212 16.11 -4.25 7.54
N GLU A 213 16.43 -4.10 6.26
CA GLU A 213 16.80 -2.79 5.73
C GLU A 213 15.61 -1.83 5.66
N VAL A 214 14.41 -2.31 5.31
CA VAL A 214 13.19 -1.49 5.36
C VAL A 214 12.88 -1.03 6.80
N ARG A 215 13.03 -1.91 7.81
CA ARG A 215 12.84 -1.50 9.21
C ARG A 215 13.81 -0.40 9.63
N LYS A 216 15.09 -0.53 9.28
CA LYS A 216 16.09 0.49 9.57
C LYS A 216 15.77 1.80 8.86
N PHE A 217 15.43 1.71 7.58
CA PHE A 217 15.06 2.86 6.75
C PHE A 217 13.89 3.62 7.36
N VAL A 218 12.77 2.95 7.64
CA VAL A 218 11.58 3.57 8.23
C VAL A 218 11.93 4.26 9.55
N LYS A 219 12.67 3.60 10.44
CA LYS A 219 13.11 4.21 11.71
C LYS A 219 14.01 5.43 11.52
N CYS A 220 14.79 5.45 10.45
CA CYS A 220 15.67 6.58 10.14
C CYS A 220 14.90 7.83 9.70
N VAL A 221 13.83 7.65 8.91
CA VAL A 221 13.15 8.75 8.22
C VAL A 221 11.79 9.14 8.78
N SER A 222 11.16 8.28 9.56
CA SER A 222 9.75 8.44 9.97
C SER A 222 9.46 9.66 10.85
N SER A 223 10.44 10.19 11.54
CA SER A 223 10.27 11.40 12.37
C SER A 223 10.32 12.70 11.57
N GLN A 224 10.79 12.66 10.32
CA GLN A 224 11.01 13.83 9.48
C GLN A 224 10.25 13.80 8.16
N VAL A 225 9.78 12.63 7.74
CA VAL A 225 9.09 12.43 6.46
C VAL A 225 7.71 11.84 6.72
N GLU A 226 6.66 12.64 6.62
CA GLU A 226 5.28 12.24 6.88
C GLU A 226 4.84 11.00 6.10
N LEU A 227 5.38 10.81 4.90
CA LEU A 227 5.14 9.61 4.09
C LEU A 227 5.43 8.31 4.85
N PHE A 228 6.35 8.33 5.81
CA PHE A 228 6.75 7.21 6.64
C PHE A 228 6.31 7.33 8.11
N ALA A 229 5.46 8.29 8.45
CA ALA A 229 4.84 8.39 9.77
C ALA A 229 4.06 7.10 10.13
N PRO A 230 3.73 6.86 11.40
CA PRO A 230 2.92 5.70 11.79
C PRO A 230 1.69 5.52 10.90
N GLY A 231 1.42 4.29 10.49
CA GLY A 231 0.33 3.97 9.56
C GLY A 231 0.62 2.78 8.66
N ILE A 232 -0.12 2.72 7.57
CA ILE A 232 -0.04 1.68 6.54
C ILE A 232 0.54 2.29 5.27
N PHE A 233 1.60 1.70 4.75
CA PHE A 233 2.21 2.13 3.50
C PHE A 233 2.96 0.97 2.83
N HIS A 234 3.36 1.16 1.59
CA HIS A 234 4.29 0.24 0.94
C HIS A 234 5.49 0.99 0.39
N ILE A 235 6.60 0.27 0.28
CA ILE A 235 7.87 0.76 -0.28
C ILE A 235 8.26 -0.15 -1.44
N GLN A 236 8.62 0.43 -2.56
CA GLN A 236 9.23 -0.28 -3.69
C GLN A 236 10.74 -0.08 -3.68
N LEU A 237 11.45 -1.17 -3.87
CA LEU A 237 12.91 -1.22 -3.88
C LEU A 237 13.39 -1.95 -5.13
N ALA A 238 14.59 -1.60 -5.58
CA ALA A 238 15.33 -2.37 -6.58
C ALA A 238 16.69 -2.81 -6.03
N GLU A 239 17.17 -3.96 -6.46
CA GLU A 239 18.53 -4.41 -6.25
C GLU A 239 19.23 -4.37 -7.60
N ASP A 240 20.39 -3.73 -7.68
CA ASP A 240 21.19 -3.69 -8.89
C ASP A 240 22.04 -4.95 -9.07
N THR A 241 22.81 -4.99 -10.15
CA THR A 241 23.72 -6.10 -10.46
C THR A 241 24.85 -6.27 -9.45
N ASN A 242 25.18 -5.24 -8.67
CA ASN A 242 26.18 -5.29 -7.59
C ASN A 242 25.57 -5.77 -6.26
N GLY A 243 24.24 -5.90 -6.18
CA GLY A 243 23.52 -6.25 -4.96
C GLY A 243 23.21 -5.06 -4.06
N ASP A 244 23.38 -3.83 -4.54
CA ASP A 244 23.00 -2.62 -3.83
C ASP A 244 21.48 -2.41 -3.88
N LEU A 245 20.88 -2.03 -2.77
CA LEU A 245 19.45 -1.74 -2.67
C LEU A 245 19.18 -0.26 -2.91
N PHE A 246 18.22 0.02 -3.77
CA PHE A 246 17.77 1.37 -4.09
C PHE A 246 16.30 1.57 -3.74
N TYR A 247 15.98 2.71 -3.16
CA TYR A 247 14.62 3.18 -3.02
C TYR A 247 14.07 3.59 -4.40
N ILE A 248 12.85 3.16 -4.71
CA ILE A 248 12.16 3.53 -5.96
C ILE A 248 11.02 4.49 -5.67
N GLU A 249 10.09 4.08 -4.84
CA GLU A 249 8.96 4.89 -4.40
C GLU A 249 8.31 4.32 -3.14
N ALA A 250 7.52 5.13 -2.47
CA ALA A 250 6.60 4.69 -1.43
C ALA A 250 5.23 5.33 -1.62
N SER A 251 4.23 4.70 -1.06
CA SER A 251 2.85 5.22 -1.05
C SER A 251 2.15 4.85 0.25
N ARG A 252 1.39 5.81 0.81
CA ARG A 252 0.60 5.60 2.04
C ARG A 252 -0.70 4.85 1.79
N ARG A 253 -0.60 3.74 1.14
CA ARG A 253 -1.70 2.81 0.85
C ARG A 253 -1.19 1.38 0.80
N ILE A 254 -2.11 0.44 0.77
CA ILE A 254 -1.76 -0.93 0.42
C ILE A 254 -1.35 -1.00 -1.07
N SER A 255 -0.47 -1.90 -1.42
CA SER A 255 -0.14 -2.13 -2.83
C SER A 255 -1.18 -3.01 -3.50
N GLY A 256 -1.26 -2.96 -4.82
CA GLY A 256 -2.19 -3.79 -5.60
C GLY A 256 -1.99 -5.32 -5.44
N THR A 257 -0.84 -5.75 -4.89
CA THR A 257 -0.53 -7.16 -4.62
C THR A 257 -0.42 -7.48 -3.13
N SER A 258 -0.82 -6.57 -2.24
CA SER A 258 -0.78 -6.78 -0.78
C SER A 258 -1.59 -7.99 -0.32
N ILE A 259 -2.61 -8.37 -1.09
CA ILE A 259 -3.50 -9.48 -0.75
C ILE A 259 -2.77 -10.79 -0.48
N VAL A 260 -1.66 -11.05 -1.17
CA VAL A 260 -0.87 -12.27 -0.96
C VAL A 260 -0.26 -12.33 0.45
N ASN A 261 -0.02 -11.17 1.06
CA ASN A 261 0.52 -11.09 2.41
C ASN A 261 -0.50 -11.44 3.50
N LEU A 262 -1.80 -11.59 3.14
CA LEU A 262 -2.82 -12.09 4.08
C LEU A 262 -2.43 -13.47 4.63
N ALA A 263 -1.88 -14.34 3.80
CA ALA A 263 -1.39 -15.65 4.21
C ALA A 263 -0.28 -15.58 5.28
N ASN A 264 0.42 -14.46 5.37
CA ASN A 264 1.49 -14.19 6.34
C ASN A 264 1.05 -13.26 7.48
N GLY A 265 -0.24 -13.07 7.64
CA GLY A 265 -0.79 -12.28 8.73
C GLY A 265 -0.86 -10.76 8.47
N PHE A 266 -0.56 -10.29 7.26
CA PHE A 266 -0.81 -8.91 6.91
C PHE A 266 -2.33 -8.68 6.79
N ASN A 267 -2.89 -7.97 7.74
CA ASN A 267 -4.27 -7.50 7.65
C ASN A 267 -4.36 -6.05 8.15
N PRO A 268 -4.59 -5.09 7.25
CA PRO A 268 -4.73 -3.68 7.60
C PRO A 268 -5.84 -3.41 8.64
N PHE A 269 -6.94 -4.16 8.60
CA PHE A 269 -8.03 -3.98 9.58
C PHE A 269 -7.62 -4.39 10.99
N CYS A 270 -6.79 -5.44 11.13
CA CYS A 270 -6.21 -5.79 12.43
C CYS A 270 -5.37 -4.63 12.97
N PHE A 271 -4.54 -4.04 12.14
CA PHE A 271 -3.69 -2.91 12.51
C PHE A 271 -4.52 -1.68 12.91
N MET A 272 -5.50 -1.28 12.09
CA MET A 272 -6.39 -0.14 12.39
C MET A 272 -7.22 -0.34 13.66
N ASN A 273 -7.48 -1.59 14.03
CA ASN A 273 -8.17 -1.94 15.27
C ASN A 273 -7.26 -2.16 16.46
N ARG A 274 -5.95 -1.92 16.31
CA ARG A 274 -4.94 -2.14 17.35
C ARG A 274 -4.94 -3.58 17.90
N VAL A 275 -5.36 -4.53 17.09
CA VAL A 275 -5.21 -5.94 17.40
C VAL A 275 -3.77 -6.30 17.11
N ARG A 276 -3.06 -6.82 18.11
CA ARG A 276 -1.66 -7.22 17.95
C ARG A 276 -1.55 -8.30 16.88
N THR A 277 -0.80 -8.01 15.85
CA THR A 277 -0.53 -8.94 14.75
C THR A 277 0.32 -10.14 15.19
N ASP A 278 0.99 -10.05 16.32
CA ASP A 278 1.81 -11.12 16.91
C ASP A 278 1.02 -12.42 17.15
N VAL A 279 -0.30 -12.32 17.34
CA VAL A 279 -1.20 -13.46 17.56
C VAL A 279 -1.61 -14.11 16.24
N ILE A 280 -1.47 -13.42 15.11
CA ILE A 280 -1.99 -13.85 13.81
C ILE A 280 -0.92 -14.55 12.98
N VAL A 281 0.35 -14.23 13.18
CA VAL A 281 1.46 -14.83 12.42
C VAL A 281 1.90 -16.13 13.09
N THR A 282 1.06 -17.15 13.05
CA THR A 282 1.44 -18.49 13.53
C THR A 282 2.22 -19.28 12.49
N ARG A 283 2.15 -18.88 11.21
CA ARG A 283 2.79 -19.63 10.12
C ARG A 283 3.15 -18.67 8.97
N PHE A 284 4.43 -18.64 8.62
CA PHE A 284 4.90 -17.96 7.43
C PHE A 284 4.88 -18.93 6.26
N GLU A 285 4.09 -18.62 5.23
CA GLU A 285 4.04 -19.43 4.02
C GLU A 285 4.97 -18.85 2.95
N TYR A 286 5.92 -19.68 2.53
CA TYR A 286 6.76 -19.38 1.37
C TYR A 286 6.07 -19.91 0.13
N GLY A 287 6.10 -19.14 -0.94
CA GLY A 287 5.57 -19.62 -2.20
C GLY A 287 5.77 -18.62 -3.32
N LYS A 288 5.58 -19.07 -4.53
CA LYS A 288 5.44 -18.23 -5.71
C LYS A 288 3.95 -18.00 -5.93
N TRP A 289 3.55 -16.73 -5.88
CA TRP A 289 2.17 -16.35 -6.04
C TRP A 289 1.94 -15.74 -7.40
N PHE A 290 0.90 -16.17 -8.08
CA PHE A 290 0.49 -15.65 -9.36
C PHE A 290 -0.86 -14.94 -9.20
N ARG A 291 -0.91 -13.66 -9.55
CA ARG A 291 -2.16 -12.92 -9.60
C ARG A 291 -2.68 -12.90 -11.02
N TYR A 292 -3.85 -13.46 -11.22
CA TYR A 292 -4.59 -13.37 -12.47
C TYR A 292 -5.92 -12.67 -12.19
N GLU A 293 -6.04 -11.42 -12.62
CA GLU A 293 -7.20 -10.53 -12.42
C GLU A 293 -7.81 -10.59 -11.02
N ASP A 294 -8.65 -11.56 -10.72
CA ASP A 294 -9.37 -11.71 -9.43
C ASP A 294 -8.91 -12.90 -8.59
N PHE A 295 -7.85 -13.61 -9.01
CA PHE A 295 -7.36 -14.80 -8.32
C PHE A 295 -5.92 -14.66 -7.90
N VAL A 296 -5.60 -15.20 -6.74
CA VAL A 296 -4.23 -15.40 -6.28
C VAL A 296 -3.95 -16.89 -6.27
N LEU A 297 -2.97 -17.31 -7.04
CA LEU A 297 -2.55 -18.70 -7.18
C LEU A 297 -1.20 -18.91 -6.48
N ASP A 298 -1.11 -19.93 -5.64
CA ASP A 298 0.17 -20.48 -5.19
C ASP A 298 0.60 -21.56 -6.20
N ILE A 299 1.69 -21.30 -6.92
CA ILE A 299 2.16 -22.18 -7.98
C ILE A 299 2.80 -23.46 -7.42
N GLU A 300 3.27 -23.45 -6.18
CA GLU A 300 3.99 -24.57 -5.56
C GLU A 300 3.06 -25.49 -4.74
N ASN A 301 1.91 -25.00 -4.25
CA ASN A 301 1.07 -25.68 -3.27
C ASN A 301 -0.42 -25.76 -3.60
N GLU A 302 -0.81 -25.76 -4.87
CA GLU A 302 -2.19 -25.78 -5.33
C GLU A 302 -2.90 -24.41 -5.40
N ILE A 303 -3.94 -24.37 -6.25
CA ILE A 303 -4.80 -23.20 -6.43
C ILE A 303 -5.54 -22.94 -5.12
N ARG A 304 -5.11 -21.93 -4.39
CA ARG A 304 -5.88 -21.42 -3.25
C ARG A 304 -6.69 -20.22 -3.72
N CYS A 305 -7.98 -20.40 -3.87
CA CYS A 305 -8.90 -19.27 -3.98
C CYS A 305 -8.93 -18.56 -2.63
N ILE A 306 -8.33 -17.38 -2.54
CA ILE A 306 -8.50 -16.49 -1.38
C ILE A 306 -9.82 -15.75 -1.60
N VAL A 307 -10.93 -16.39 -1.35
CA VAL A 307 -12.27 -15.80 -1.37
C VAL A 307 -12.80 -15.67 0.05
#